data_2017f4c8b8ea06db49bb58dafece8b71
#
_entry.id   2017f4c8b8ea06db49bb58dafece8b71
#
_cell.length_a   1.000
_cell.length_b   1.000
_cell.length_c   1.000
_cell.angle_alpha   90.00
_cell.angle_beta   90.00
_cell.angle_gamma   90.00
#
_symmetry.space_group_name_H-M   'P 1'
#
loop_
_entity.id
_entity.type
_entity.pdbx_description
1 polymer ?
#
loop_
_entity_poly.entity_id
_entity_poly.type
_entity_poly.pdbx_seq_one_letter_code
_entity_poly.pdbx_strand_id
1 'polypeptide(L)'
;SFEYSDSIGKFLPDKERPDEGVFSFKDENKWLSLRYDLTAPLARYVAKNYNELSKPFKRYQLGTVWRNEKPGPGRYREFLQFDADYIGTKNLMADAELCVLVSEILEKCGLTKKDYTIKFSSRKLTDEIFNKIKINSSEKRLKILRSLDKLDRLGWSEVEKLLAKGRKDKSGDFTKGAELTISEIEIIKNFFENKDINTKINSQNSESDKEIVQFSKNLEAFELNNFIYDPSIIRGLEYYTGPIFEVNLNFDVKNSKGQVVQFGSIGGGGRYDDLVSNFGNVDSPATGISIGIDRLVFALMQKNDFDLKPTRPVVICVFEGVEIKEYIKLLKILRLENISSEIYPGEGKLKKQMEYANKIESPCVIFYGDDEIKKAEVKLKNLKTGAESSVKVESLINEIKKLI
;
A
#
# COMPACT_ATOMS: atom_id res chain seq x y z
N SER A 1 6.28 18.29 -4.50
CA SER A 1 6.85 16.95 -4.52
C SER A 1 7.81 16.75 -5.70
N PHE A 2 8.47 17.81 -6.11
CA PHE A 2 9.63 17.73 -6.97
C PHE A 2 10.87 17.53 -6.12
N GLU A 3 11.73 16.61 -6.55
CA GLU A 3 13.03 16.34 -5.95
C GLU A 3 14.10 16.60 -7.00
N TYR A 4 15.30 17.01 -6.56
CA TYR A 4 16.43 16.95 -7.46
C TYR A 4 16.70 15.48 -7.82
N SER A 5 16.97 15.21 -9.10
CA SER A 5 17.09 13.84 -9.58
C SER A 5 18.26 13.08 -8.91
N ASP A 6 19.32 13.78 -8.49
CA ASP A 6 20.40 13.23 -7.67
C ASP A 6 19.96 12.79 -6.27
N SER A 7 18.80 13.25 -5.80
CA SER A 7 18.21 12.89 -4.51
C SER A 7 17.32 11.65 -4.59
N ILE A 8 17.01 11.15 -5.79
CA ILE A 8 16.19 9.95 -5.99
C ILE A 8 17.04 8.67 -5.87
N GLY A 9 18.36 8.83 -5.68
CA GLY A 9 19.30 7.75 -5.43
C GLY A 9 19.54 6.86 -6.65
N LYS A 10 19.52 5.54 -6.46
CA LYS A 10 19.90 4.51 -7.45
C LYS A 10 19.06 4.45 -8.73
N PHE A 11 17.97 5.19 -8.80
CA PHE A 11 17.11 5.24 -9.99
C PHE A 11 17.64 6.12 -11.12
N LEU A 12 18.89 6.59 -10.97
CA LEU A 12 19.66 7.27 -12.02
C LEU A 12 20.69 6.29 -12.58
N PRO A 13 20.40 5.54 -13.64
CA PRO A 13 21.37 4.65 -14.27
C PRO A 13 22.56 5.42 -14.85
N ASP A 14 22.31 6.65 -15.27
CA ASP A 14 23.33 7.60 -15.71
C ASP A 14 23.21 8.89 -14.90
N LYS A 15 24.32 9.40 -14.37
CA LYS A 15 24.38 10.68 -13.66
C LYS A 15 23.87 11.87 -14.51
N GLU A 16 23.73 11.67 -15.81
CA GLU A 16 23.33 12.70 -16.77
C GLU A 16 21.83 12.67 -17.11
N ARG A 17 21.13 11.51 -16.97
CA ARG A 17 19.70 11.38 -17.31
C ARG A 17 18.98 10.46 -16.35
N PRO A 18 17.79 10.87 -15.83
CA PRO A 18 16.93 9.99 -15.03
C PRO A 18 16.41 8.79 -15.83
N ASP A 19 16.17 7.67 -15.11
CA ASP A 19 15.55 6.46 -15.67
C ASP A 19 14.20 6.78 -16.32
N GLU A 20 13.87 6.05 -17.40
CA GLU A 20 12.58 6.16 -18.10
C GLU A 20 11.38 5.85 -17.21
N GLY A 21 11.56 5.10 -16.11
CA GLY A 21 10.57 4.85 -15.07
C GLY A 21 10.21 6.06 -14.20
N VAL A 22 10.99 7.16 -14.30
CA VAL A 22 10.83 8.37 -13.49
C VAL A 22 10.31 9.51 -14.34
N PHE A 23 9.32 10.24 -13.84
CA PHE A 23 8.89 11.50 -14.46
C PHE A 23 9.88 12.61 -14.12
N SER A 24 10.60 13.08 -15.11
CA SER A 24 11.68 14.05 -14.95
C SER A 24 11.63 15.12 -16.04
N PHE A 25 12.11 16.31 -15.70
CA PHE A 25 12.36 17.40 -16.65
C PHE A 25 13.62 18.14 -16.28
N LYS A 26 14.23 18.77 -17.25
CA LYS A 26 15.45 19.55 -17.05
C LYS A 26 15.08 21.00 -16.77
N ASP A 27 15.61 21.52 -15.66
CA ASP A 27 15.50 22.92 -15.28
C ASP A 27 16.91 23.51 -15.28
N GLU A 28 17.18 24.36 -16.26
CA GLU A 28 18.53 24.86 -16.58
C GLU A 28 19.55 23.71 -16.71
N ASN A 29 20.46 23.59 -15.73
CA ASN A 29 21.51 22.56 -15.71
C ASN A 29 21.20 21.38 -14.76
N LYS A 30 20.02 21.34 -14.13
CA LYS A 30 19.66 20.31 -13.16
C LYS A 30 18.43 19.54 -13.62
N TRP A 31 18.40 18.26 -13.31
CA TRP A 31 17.22 17.45 -13.46
C TRP A 31 16.34 17.53 -12.20
N LEU A 32 15.07 17.81 -12.39
CA LEU A 32 14.03 17.70 -11.39
C LEU A 32 13.16 16.50 -11.74
N SER A 33 12.72 15.78 -10.71
CA SER A 33 11.87 14.60 -10.87
C SER A 33 10.72 14.60 -9.88
N LEU A 34 9.60 14.00 -10.27
CA LEU A 34 8.57 13.63 -9.30
C LEU A 34 9.11 12.48 -8.44
N ARG A 35 8.86 12.52 -7.12
CA ARG A 35 9.34 11.47 -6.21
C ARG A 35 8.75 10.11 -6.60
N TYR A 36 9.61 9.13 -6.71
CA TYR A 36 9.29 7.77 -7.12
C TYR A 36 8.78 6.90 -5.96
N ASP A 37 9.26 7.19 -4.75
CA ASP A 37 8.91 6.56 -3.47
C ASP A 37 8.97 7.57 -2.33
N LEU A 38 8.69 7.12 -1.10
CA LEU A 38 8.82 7.92 0.11
C LEU A 38 10.08 7.57 0.91
N THR A 39 10.79 6.50 0.54
CA THR A 39 11.94 5.94 1.27
C THR A 39 13.23 6.72 0.99
N ALA A 40 13.52 7.05 -0.27
CA ALA A 40 14.72 7.82 -0.60
C ALA A 40 14.70 9.25 0.00
N PRO A 41 13.58 10.00 -0.07
CA PRO A 41 13.46 11.27 0.66
C PRO A 41 13.63 11.14 2.17
N LEU A 42 13.14 10.04 2.77
CA LEU A 42 13.35 9.76 4.19
C LEU A 42 14.82 9.52 4.50
N ALA A 43 15.49 8.68 3.74
CA ALA A 43 16.92 8.38 3.94
C ALA A 43 17.78 9.66 3.91
N ARG A 44 17.49 10.55 2.95
CA ARG A 44 18.12 11.88 2.85
C ARG A 44 17.82 12.76 4.06
N TYR A 45 16.56 12.79 4.50
CA TYR A 45 16.17 13.55 5.68
C TYR A 45 16.91 13.07 6.94
N VAL A 46 16.97 11.75 7.14
CA VAL A 46 17.67 11.14 8.28
C VAL A 46 19.17 11.42 8.22
N ALA A 47 19.81 11.25 7.05
CA ALA A 47 21.24 11.55 6.90
C ALA A 47 21.56 13.00 7.27
N LYS A 48 20.70 13.95 6.85
CA LYS A 48 20.88 15.38 7.14
C LYS A 48 20.68 15.73 8.62
N ASN A 49 19.71 15.07 9.30
CA ASN A 49 19.31 15.41 10.67
C ASN A 49 19.71 14.32 11.67
N TYR A 50 20.69 13.49 11.34
CA TYR A 50 21.03 12.26 12.07
C TYR A 50 21.26 12.45 13.56
N ASN A 51 21.96 13.51 13.94
CA ASN A 51 22.32 13.78 15.33
C ASN A 51 21.16 14.32 16.17
N GLU A 52 20.13 14.84 15.53
CA GLU A 52 18.95 15.44 16.18
C GLU A 52 17.83 14.41 16.41
N LEU A 53 17.85 13.30 15.64
CA LEU A 53 16.83 12.28 15.71
C LEU A 53 17.10 11.27 16.82
N SER A 54 16.07 10.90 17.58
CA SER A 54 16.12 9.77 18.52
C SER A 54 16.30 8.45 17.75
N LYS A 55 17.02 7.49 18.33
CA LYS A 55 17.28 6.18 17.73
C LYS A 55 16.79 5.05 18.64
N PRO A 56 16.10 4.04 18.09
CA PRO A 56 15.64 3.94 16.73
C PRO A 56 14.61 5.01 16.39
N PHE A 57 14.73 5.60 15.18
CA PHE A 57 13.77 6.54 14.65
C PHE A 57 12.64 5.78 13.94
N LYS A 58 11.42 6.00 14.35
CA LYS A 58 10.22 5.39 13.78
C LYS A 58 9.41 6.47 13.07
N ARG A 59 8.96 6.19 11.85
CA ARG A 59 8.05 7.08 11.16
C ARG A 59 7.02 6.31 10.34
N TYR A 60 5.90 6.93 10.09
CA TYR A 60 4.98 6.55 9.01
C TYR A 60 4.62 7.78 8.19
N GLN A 61 4.27 7.55 6.94
CA GLN A 61 3.90 8.61 6.01
C GLN A 61 2.90 8.09 4.99
N LEU A 62 1.85 8.88 4.74
CA LEU A 62 0.98 8.74 3.57
C LEU A 62 1.36 9.83 2.57
N GLY A 63 1.56 9.48 1.32
CA GLY A 63 1.93 10.46 0.30
C GLY A 63 1.78 9.94 -1.12
N THR A 64 1.57 10.87 -2.04
CA THR A 64 1.51 10.58 -3.46
C THR A 64 2.91 10.32 -4.01
N VAL A 65 3.05 9.29 -4.85
CA VAL A 65 4.26 8.95 -5.60
C VAL A 65 3.92 8.78 -7.08
N TRP A 66 4.94 8.92 -7.94
CA TRP A 66 4.76 8.91 -9.39
C TRP A 66 5.71 7.93 -10.05
N ARG A 67 5.17 7.05 -10.89
CA ARG A 67 5.94 6.07 -11.66
C ARG A 67 5.51 6.07 -13.11
N ASN A 68 6.45 6.21 -14.04
CA ASN A 68 6.17 6.17 -15.47
C ASN A 68 6.07 4.72 -15.97
N GLU A 69 5.21 3.93 -15.33
CA GLU A 69 4.92 2.55 -15.68
C GLU A 69 3.63 2.43 -16.48
N LYS A 70 3.46 1.28 -17.16
CA LYS A 70 2.21 0.98 -17.88
C LYS A 70 1.07 0.81 -16.89
N PRO A 71 -0.03 1.58 -17.01
CA PRO A 71 -1.20 1.45 -16.13
C PRO A 71 -1.88 0.09 -16.25
N GLY A 72 -2.54 -0.32 -15.16
CA GLY A 72 -3.30 -1.57 -15.09
C GLY A 72 -4.28 -1.57 -13.91
N PRO A 73 -5.00 -2.65 -13.66
CA PRO A 73 -5.91 -2.76 -12.52
C PRO A 73 -5.20 -2.44 -11.19
N GLY A 74 -5.68 -1.41 -10.47
CA GLY A 74 -5.06 -0.91 -9.25
C GLY A 74 -3.63 -0.37 -9.40
N ARG A 75 -3.16 -0.15 -10.64
CA ARG A 75 -1.82 0.40 -10.93
C ARG A 75 -1.96 1.67 -11.75
N TYR A 76 -1.63 2.78 -11.15
CA TYR A 76 -1.70 4.11 -11.75
C TYR A 76 -0.29 4.72 -11.85
N ARG A 77 -0.14 5.78 -12.62
CA ARG A 77 1.12 6.53 -12.72
C ARG A 77 1.32 7.50 -11.57
N GLU A 78 0.23 7.94 -10.98
CA GLU A 78 0.15 8.70 -9.74
C GLU A 78 -0.71 7.89 -8.77
N PHE A 79 -0.20 7.60 -7.57
CA PHE A 79 -0.92 6.81 -6.58
C PHE A 79 -0.47 7.14 -5.17
N LEU A 80 -1.33 6.82 -4.21
CA LEU A 80 -1.03 6.98 -2.79
C LEU A 80 -0.26 5.77 -2.27
N GLN A 81 0.81 6.05 -1.53
CA GLN A 81 1.61 5.06 -0.85
C GLN A 81 1.64 5.38 0.65
N PHE A 82 1.41 4.37 1.47
CA PHE A 82 1.63 4.42 2.91
C PHE A 82 2.91 3.67 3.22
N ASP A 83 3.85 4.34 3.87
CA ASP A 83 5.12 3.76 4.30
C ASP A 83 5.25 3.82 5.81
N ALA A 84 5.85 2.78 6.40
CA ALA A 84 6.28 2.76 7.78
C ALA A 84 7.71 2.24 7.87
N ASP A 85 8.56 2.91 8.64
CA ASP A 85 9.99 2.65 8.68
C ASP A 85 10.56 2.70 10.09
N TYR A 86 11.56 1.87 10.34
CA TYR A 86 12.46 1.89 11.49
C TYR A 86 13.89 2.17 11.02
N ILE A 87 14.53 3.17 11.60
CA ILE A 87 15.90 3.56 11.25
C ILE A 87 16.77 3.59 12.50
N GLY A 88 17.98 3.04 12.41
CA GLY A 88 18.94 2.97 13.51
C GLY A 88 18.85 1.70 14.35
N THR A 89 18.32 0.59 13.78
CA THR A 89 18.31 -0.72 14.47
C THR A 89 18.63 -1.87 13.53
N LYS A 90 19.50 -2.78 14.01
CA LYS A 90 19.81 -4.08 13.34
C LYS A 90 18.90 -5.22 13.82
N ASN A 91 18.03 -4.96 14.80
CA ASN A 91 17.21 -6.00 15.40
C ASN A 91 16.09 -6.41 14.43
N LEU A 92 16.06 -7.69 14.06
CA LEU A 92 15.04 -8.29 13.17
C LEU A 92 13.61 -8.25 13.73
N MET A 93 13.47 -7.92 15.02
CA MET A 93 12.16 -7.63 15.62
C MET A 93 11.46 -6.46 14.93
N ALA A 94 12.23 -5.43 14.49
CA ALA A 94 11.67 -4.28 13.78
C ALA A 94 11.07 -4.69 12.42
N ASP A 95 11.73 -5.62 11.72
CA ASP A 95 11.25 -6.15 10.44
C ASP A 95 9.94 -6.95 10.64
N ALA A 96 9.89 -7.77 11.71
CA ALA A 96 8.70 -8.54 12.05
C ALA A 96 7.53 -7.65 12.49
N GLU A 97 7.79 -6.61 13.31
CA GLU A 97 6.78 -5.64 13.76
C GLU A 97 6.14 -4.91 12.57
N LEU A 98 6.90 -4.61 11.51
CA LEU A 98 6.34 -4.02 10.28
C LEU A 98 5.39 -4.97 9.54
N CYS A 99 5.67 -6.26 9.52
CA CYS A 99 4.75 -7.26 8.96
C CYS A 99 3.46 -7.36 9.76
N VAL A 100 3.55 -7.30 11.10
CA VAL A 100 2.38 -7.27 12.00
C VAL A 100 1.57 -5.99 11.79
N LEU A 101 2.22 -4.83 11.72
CA LEU A 101 1.57 -3.55 11.45
C LEU A 101 0.74 -3.62 10.16
N VAL A 102 1.29 -4.17 9.09
CA VAL A 102 0.55 -4.32 7.83
C VAL A 102 -0.63 -5.29 7.99
N SER A 103 -0.44 -6.41 8.68
CA SER A 103 -1.51 -7.36 8.97
C SER A 103 -2.67 -6.67 9.68
N GLU A 104 -2.40 -5.91 10.73
CA GLU A 104 -3.41 -5.16 11.49
C GLU A 104 -4.12 -4.09 10.64
N ILE A 105 -3.37 -3.37 9.79
CA ILE A 105 -3.95 -2.39 8.85
C ILE A 105 -4.94 -3.08 7.91
N LEU A 106 -4.54 -4.19 7.30
CA LEU A 106 -5.37 -4.92 6.35
C LEU A 106 -6.65 -5.46 7.01
N GLU A 107 -6.54 -5.99 8.23
CA GLU A 107 -7.69 -6.48 8.99
C GLU A 107 -8.64 -5.33 9.37
N LYS A 108 -8.12 -4.17 9.79
CA LYS A 108 -8.93 -2.96 10.05
C LYS A 108 -9.58 -2.40 8.79
N CYS A 109 -8.99 -2.64 7.62
CA CYS A 109 -9.58 -2.29 6.33
C CYS A 109 -10.60 -3.31 5.82
N GLY A 110 -10.89 -4.39 6.56
CA GLY A 110 -11.94 -5.36 6.23
C GLY A 110 -11.45 -6.64 5.55
N LEU A 111 -10.14 -6.85 5.40
CA LEU A 111 -9.59 -8.15 5.01
C LEU A 111 -9.47 -9.06 6.23
N THR A 112 -9.57 -10.36 6.00
CA THR A 112 -9.28 -11.39 7.02
C THR A 112 -7.94 -12.05 6.75
N LYS A 113 -7.36 -12.75 7.74
CA LYS A 113 -6.10 -13.51 7.57
C LYS A 113 -6.12 -14.53 6.44
N LYS A 114 -7.30 -14.95 5.97
CA LYS A 114 -7.47 -15.86 4.83
C LYS A 114 -7.33 -15.15 3.47
N ASP A 115 -7.52 -13.83 3.43
CA ASP A 115 -7.57 -13.05 2.21
C ASP A 115 -6.19 -12.65 1.68
N TYR A 116 -5.14 -12.80 2.49
CA TYR A 116 -3.78 -12.44 2.09
C TYR A 116 -2.75 -13.34 2.77
N THR A 117 -1.56 -13.36 2.20
CA THR A 117 -0.39 -14.06 2.74
C THR A 117 0.81 -13.12 2.70
N ILE A 118 1.56 -13.05 3.79
CA ILE A 118 2.84 -12.36 3.85
C ILE A 118 3.92 -13.36 3.47
N LYS A 119 4.52 -13.15 2.31
CA LYS A 119 5.68 -13.93 1.86
C LYS A 119 6.95 -13.23 2.31
N PHE A 120 7.96 -13.98 2.68
CA PHE A 120 9.25 -13.43 3.05
C PHE A 120 10.43 -14.25 2.56
N SER A 121 11.57 -13.58 2.42
CA SER A 121 12.86 -14.14 2.04
C SER A 121 13.99 -13.29 2.63
N SER A 122 15.23 -13.51 2.21
CA SER A 122 16.37 -12.67 2.55
C SER A 122 17.19 -12.34 1.30
N ARG A 123 17.65 -11.09 1.19
CA ARG A 123 18.57 -10.67 0.13
C ARG A 123 19.89 -11.42 0.19
N LYS A 124 20.38 -11.75 1.38
CA LYS A 124 21.62 -12.52 1.59
C LYS A 124 21.60 -13.87 0.89
N LEU A 125 20.41 -14.49 0.75
CA LEU A 125 20.24 -15.71 -0.01
C LEU A 125 20.70 -15.60 -1.46
N THR A 126 20.31 -14.52 -2.14
CA THR A 126 20.71 -14.31 -3.53
C THR A 126 22.20 -14.05 -3.67
N ASP A 127 22.81 -13.39 -2.68
CA ASP A 127 24.24 -13.15 -2.66
C ASP A 127 25.03 -14.44 -2.44
N GLU A 128 24.54 -15.34 -1.57
CA GLU A 128 25.13 -16.67 -1.36
C GLU A 128 25.10 -17.52 -2.65
N ILE A 129 23.98 -17.48 -3.40
CA ILE A 129 23.91 -18.17 -4.70
C ILE A 129 24.93 -17.60 -5.67
N PHE A 130 25.00 -16.28 -5.82
CA PHE A 130 25.94 -15.65 -6.72
C PHE A 130 27.39 -15.98 -6.38
N ASN A 131 27.71 -16.05 -5.08
CA ASN A 131 29.02 -16.47 -4.62
C ASN A 131 29.29 -17.95 -4.97
N LYS A 132 28.30 -18.83 -4.79
CA LYS A 132 28.41 -20.26 -5.14
C LYS A 132 28.66 -20.49 -6.63
N ILE A 133 28.00 -19.71 -7.50
CA ILE A 133 28.19 -19.79 -8.97
C ILE A 133 29.26 -18.80 -9.46
N LYS A 134 30.01 -18.14 -8.55
CA LYS A 134 31.16 -17.26 -8.84
C LYS A 134 30.83 -16.06 -9.73
N ILE A 135 29.63 -15.52 -9.61
CA ILE A 135 29.24 -14.29 -10.33
C ILE A 135 29.60 -13.07 -9.49
N ASN A 136 30.66 -12.37 -9.89
CA ASN A 136 31.18 -11.20 -9.19
C ASN A 136 30.74 -9.87 -9.81
N SER A 137 30.36 -9.85 -11.10
CA SER A 137 29.91 -8.62 -11.78
C SER A 137 28.56 -8.16 -11.25
N SER A 138 28.50 -6.94 -10.70
CA SER A 138 27.25 -6.31 -10.23
C SER A 138 26.22 -6.17 -11.35
N GLU A 139 26.65 -5.82 -12.55
CA GLU A 139 25.78 -5.73 -13.73
C GLU A 139 25.15 -7.09 -14.07
N LYS A 140 25.95 -8.16 -14.07
CA LYS A 140 25.45 -9.52 -14.34
C LYS A 140 24.49 -9.97 -13.23
N ARG A 141 24.81 -9.72 -11.94
CA ARG A 141 23.90 -9.99 -10.80
C ARG A 141 22.57 -9.29 -10.98
N LEU A 142 22.58 -7.99 -11.30
CA LEU A 142 21.37 -7.21 -11.51
C LEU A 142 20.53 -7.75 -12.68
N LYS A 143 21.17 -8.15 -13.78
CA LYS A 143 20.50 -8.73 -14.94
C LYS A 143 19.81 -10.06 -14.62
N ILE A 144 20.47 -10.91 -13.82
CA ILE A 144 19.89 -12.18 -13.33
C ILE A 144 18.68 -11.88 -12.45
N LEU A 145 18.80 -10.97 -11.48
CA LEU A 145 17.71 -10.60 -10.59
C LEU A 145 16.51 -10.02 -11.33
N ARG A 146 16.73 -9.13 -12.32
CA ARG A 146 15.68 -8.59 -13.20
C ARG A 146 14.99 -9.69 -14.04
N SER A 147 15.69 -10.77 -14.33
CA SER A 147 15.12 -11.93 -15.03
C SER A 147 14.26 -12.77 -14.09
N LEU A 148 14.77 -13.02 -12.88
CA LEU A 148 14.08 -13.79 -11.84
C LEU A 148 12.84 -13.06 -11.29
N ASP A 149 12.87 -11.75 -11.19
CA ASP A 149 11.70 -10.91 -10.80
C ASP A 149 10.49 -11.10 -11.73
N LYS A 150 10.72 -11.62 -12.94
CA LYS A 150 9.66 -11.94 -13.88
C LYS A 150 9.09 -13.36 -13.73
N LEU A 151 9.60 -14.15 -12.76
CA LEU A 151 9.27 -15.56 -12.62
C LEU A 151 7.77 -15.80 -12.43
N ASP A 152 7.13 -15.06 -11.53
CA ASP A 152 5.70 -15.18 -11.26
C ASP A 152 4.84 -14.89 -12.51
N ARG A 153 5.32 -14.03 -13.39
CA ARG A 153 4.59 -13.61 -14.60
C ARG A 153 4.87 -14.48 -15.80
N LEU A 154 6.10 -14.93 -15.97
CA LEU A 154 6.55 -15.61 -17.18
C LEU A 154 6.69 -17.13 -17.01
N GLY A 155 6.86 -17.60 -15.77
CA GLY A 155 7.22 -19.00 -15.47
C GLY A 155 8.68 -19.33 -15.80
N TRP A 156 9.14 -20.49 -15.28
CA TRP A 156 10.54 -20.92 -15.42
C TRP A 156 10.97 -21.04 -16.88
N SER A 157 10.14 -21.62 -17.75
CA SER A 157 10.50 -21.83 -19.17
C SER A 157 10.96 -20.55 -19.88
N GLU A 158 10.34 -19.40 -19.57
CA GLU A 158 10.69 -18.13 -20.18
C GLU A 158 11.82 -17.41 -19.43
N VAL A 159 11.89 -17.61 -18.12
CA VAL A 159 12.97 -17.06 -17.30
C VAL A 159 14.30 -17.76 -17.58
N GLU A 160 14.33 -19.07 -17.77
CA GLU A 160 15.52 -19.82 -18.19
C GLU A 160 16.13 -19.25 -19.49
N LYS A 161 15.31 -18.86 -20.47
CA LYS A 161 15.79 -18.19 -21.69
C LYS A 161 16.46 -16.85 -21.39
N LEU A 162 15.89 -16.06 -20.46
CA LEU A 162 16.48 -14.79 -20.02
C LEU A 162 17.77 -14.98 -19.21
N LEU A 163 17.87 -16.06 -18.45
CA LEU A 163 19.10 -16.42 -17.74
C LEU A 163 20.18 -16.93 -18.70
N ALA A 164 19.79 -17.60 -19.78
CA ALA A 164 20.70 -18.08 -20.84
C ALA A 164 21.01 -17.00 -21.87
N LYS A 165 20.69 -17.24 -23.14
CA LYS A 165 21.04 -16.38 -24.29
C LYS A 165 20.09 -15.18 -24.48
N GLY A 166 18.87 -15.27 -23.94
CA GLY A 166 17.82 -14.26 -24.13
C GLY A 166 16.57 -14.81 -24.78
N ARG A 167 15.56 -13.95 -24.94
CA ARG A 167 14.27 -14.31 -25.54
C ARG A 167 13.72 -13.20 -26.42
N LYS A 168 12.88 -13.58 -27.38
CA LYS A 168 11.98 -12.66 -28.08
C LYS A 168 10.65 -12.60 -27.32
N ASP A 169 10.10 -11.43 -27.15
CA ASP A 169 8.76 -11.26 -26.59
C ASP A 169 7.66 -11.43 -27.66
N LYS A 170 6.40 -11.21 -27.29
CA LYS A 170 5.26 -11.33 -28.21
C LYS A 170 5.23 -10.24 -29.29
N SER A 171 5.92 -9.12 -29.11
CA SER A 171 6.09 -8.05 -30.07
C SER A 171 7.24 -8.31 -31.08
N GLY A 172 8.07 -9.31 -30.79
CA GLY A 172 9.24 -9.65 -31.59
C GLY A 172 10.54 -9.04 -31.11
N ASP A 173 10.49 -8.21 -30.06
CA ASP A 173 11.66 -7.56 -29.46
C ASP A 173 12.53 -8.57 -28.72
N PHE A 174 13.84 -8.52 -28.98
CA PHE A 174 14.79 -9.43 -28.37
C PHE A 174 15.43 -8.84 -27.11
N THR A 175 15.24 -9.51 -25.98
CA THR A 175 15.93 -9.20 -24.74
C THR A 175 17.14 -10.12 -24.57
N LYS A 176 18.35 -9.54 -24.55
CA LYS A 176 19.61 -10.28 -24.35
C LYS A 176 19.64 -10.91 -22.95
N GLY A 177 19.98 -12.20 -22.85
CA GLY A 177 20.07 -12.95 -21.60
C GLY A 177 21.32 -12.66 -20.77
N ALA A 178 21.37 -13.28 -19.57
CA ALA A 178 22.49 -13.14 -18.63
C ALA A 178 23.70 -14.06 -18.95
N GLU A 179 23.60 -14.87 -20.01
CA GLU A 179 24.66 -15.76 -20.50
C GLU A 179 25.15 -16.78 -19.43
N LEU A 180 24.21 -17.33 -18.66
CA LEU A 180 24.48 -18.42 -17.72
C LEU A 180 24.54 -19.77 -18.46
N THR A 181 25.36 -20.66 -17.90
CA THR A 181 25.41 -22.08 -18.31
C THR A 181 24.20 -22.83 -17.78
N ILE A 182 23.89 -23.99 -18.35
CA ILE A 182 22.79 -24.85 -17.91
C ILE A 182 22.96 -25.23 -16.43
N SER A 183 24.18 -25.58 -16.01
CA SER A 183 24.46 -25.96 -14.61
C SER A 183 24.25 -24.79 -13.63
N GLU A 184 24.61 -23.56 -14.01
CA GLU A 184 24.35 -22.37 -13.18
C GLU A 184 22.85 -22.10 -13.06
N ILE A 185 22.10 -22.26 -14.15
CA ILE A 185 20.64 -22.11 -14.17
C ILE A 185 19.96 -23.15 -13.28
N GLU A 186 20.39 -24.43 -13.35
CA GLU A 186 19.88 -25.50 -12.48
C GLU A 186 20.13 -25.23 -10.98
N ILE A 187 21.31 -24.73 -10.64
CA ILE A 187 21.62 -24.32 -9.25
C ILE A 187 20.65 -23.25 -8.77
N ILE A 188 20.43 -22.21 -9.59
CA ILE A 188 19.49 -21.13 -9.29
C ILE A 188 18.07 -21.70 -9.15
N LYS A 189 17.62 -22.51 -10.10
CA LYS A 189 16.27 -23.08 -10.13
C LYS A 189 15.99 -23.93 -8.89
N ASN A 190 16.85 -24.89 -8.59
CA ASN A 190 16.73 -25.75 -7.43
C ASN A 190 16.67 -24.96 -6.11
N PHE A 191 17.37 -23.85 -6.06
CA PHE A 191 17.37 -22.98 -4.91
C PHE A 191 16.03 -22.25 -4.74
N PHE A 192 15.49 -21.65 -5.82
CA PHE A 192 14.22 -20.92 -5.79
C PHE A 192 12.99 -21.81 -5.67
N GLU A 193 13.10 -23.09 -6.05
CA GLU A 193 12.03 -24.07 -5.88
C GLU A 193 11.96 -24.67 -4.45
N ASN A 194 13.04 -24.55 -3.67
CA ASN A 194 13.07 -25.05 -2.29
C ASN A 194 12.41 -24.05 -1.34
N LYS A 195 11.10 -24.18 -1.19
CA LYS A 195 10.26 -23.36 -0.30
C LYS A 195 10.09 -23.93 1.10
N ASP A 196 10.76 -25.04 1.44
CA ASP A 196 10.66 -25.64 2.76
C ASP A 196 11.59 -24.93 3.76
N ILE A 197 11.00 -24.19 4.69
CA ILE A 197 11.73 -23.49 5.75
C ILE A 197 12.45 -24.47 6.68
N ASN A 198 11.98 -25.74 6.82
CA ASN A 198 12.63 -26.73 7.69
C ASN A 198 14.04 -27.06 7.20
N THR A 199 14.31 -26.98 5.89
CA THR A 199 15.68 -27.11 5.38
C THR A 199 16.59 -26.02 5.93
N LYS A 200 16.08 -24.81 6.14
CA LYS A 200 16.80 -23.65 6.72
C LYS A 200 16.99 -23.83 8.23
N ILE A 201 15.94 -24.27 8.92
CA ILE A 201 16.00 -24.57 10.37
C ILE A 201 17.02 -25.65 10.66
N ASN A 202 17.09 -26.70 9.84
CA ASN A 202 17.99 -27.83 10.04
C ASN A 202 19.44 -27.52 9.64
N SER A 203 19.66 -26.69 8.64
CA SER A 203 21.01 -26.34 8.17
C SER A 203 21.68 -25.28 9.05
N GLN A 204 21.05 -24.13 9.22
CA GLN A 204 21.58 -22.93 9.91
C GLN A 204 23.08 -22.65 9.66
N ASN A 205 23.57 -23.10 8.49
CA ASN A 205 25.00 -23.06 8.18
C ASN A 205 25.45 -21.71 7.61
N SER A 206 24.50 -20.94 7.06
CA SER A 206 24.79 -19.64 6.46
C SER A 206 24.17 -18.50 7.26
N GLU A 207 24.65 -17.28 7.00
CA GLU A 207 24.09 -16.05 7.58
C GLU A 207 22.65 -15.83 7.15
N SER A 208 22.31 -16.15 5.90
CA SER A 208 20.95 -16.05 5.40
C SER A 208 20.00 -17.04 6.07
N ASP A 209 20.45 -18.28 6.30
CA ASP A 209 19.64 -19.29 6.98
C ASP A 209 19.32 -18.86 8.42
N LYS A 210 20.32 -18.38 9.16
CA LYS A 210 20.14 -17.85 10.52
C LYS A 210 19.17 -16.67 10.54
N GLU A 211 19.30 -15.75 9.60
CA GLU A 211 18.43 -14.58 9.48
C GLU A 211 16.98 -14.97 9.20
N ILE A 212 16.75 -15.89 8.24
CA ILE A 212 15.42 -16.40 7.88
C ILE A 212 14.76 -17.09 9.07
N VAL A 213 15.50 -17.95 9.76
CA VAL A 213 14.99 -18.69 10.92
C VAL A 213 14.67 -17.72 12.07
N GLN A 214 15.54 -16.75 12.34
CA GLN A 214 15.28 -15.77 13.39
C GLN A 214 14.09 -14.88 13.05
N PHE A 215 13.97 -14.46 11.80
CA PHE A 215 12.84 -13.65 11.35
C PHE A 215 11.52 -14.41 11.45
N SER A 216 11.49 -15.68 11.03
CA SER A 216 10.32 -16.56 11.19
C SER A 216 9.90 -16.69 12.66
N LYS A 217 10.85 -16.95 13.56
CA LYS A 217 10.58 -17.03 15.02
C LYS A 217 10.01 -15.71 15.57
N ASN A 218 10.48 -14.57 15.08
CA ASN A 218 9.94 -13.29 15.50
C ASN A 218 8.48 -13.11 15.03
N LEU A 219 8.15 -13.50 13.79
CA LEU A 219 6.78 -13.48 13.30
C LEU A 219 5.85 -14.39 14.12
N GLU A 220 6.31 -15.59 14.46
CA GLU A 220 5.59 -16.54 15.31
C GLU A 220 5.38 -15.97 16.74
N ALA A 221 6.39 -15.31 17.30
CA ALA A 221 6.29 -14.67 18.62
C ALA A 221 5.27 -13.53 18.65
N PHE A 222 5.01 -12.89 17.53
CA PHE A 222 3.92 -11.91 17.34
C PHE A 222 2.57 -12.57 17.00
N GLU A 223 2.46 -13.90 17.04
CA GLU A 223 1.24 -14.65 16.69
C GLU A 223 0.74 -14.38 15.26
N LEU A 224 1.63 -13.97 14.36
CA LEU A 224 1.32 -13.85 12.95
C LEU A 224 1.33 -15.24 12.32
N ASN A 225 0.19 -15.70 11.78
CA ASN A 225 0.02 -17.09 11.30
C ASN A 225 -0.13 -17.20 9.78
N ASN A 226 -0.27 -16.06 9.09
CA ASN A 226 -0.51 -16.01 7.64
C ASN A 226 0.76 -15.54 6.89
N PHE A 227 1.90 -16.14 7.23
CA PHE A 227 3.16 -15.90 6.54
C PHE A 227 3.76 -17.20 5.99
N ILE A 228 4.56 -17.08 4.94
CA ILE A 228 5.31 -18.19 4.36
C ILE A 228 6.70 -17.75 3.91
N TYR A 229 7.68 -18.65 4.05
CA TYR A 229 8.97 -18.50 3.42
C TYR A 229 8.85 -18.78 1.92
N ASP A 230 9.27 -17.83 1.08
CA ASP A 230 9.28 -17.98 -0.37
C ASP A 230 10.56 -17.36 -0.96
N PRO A 231 11.58 -18.16 -1.29
CA PRO A 231 12.84 -17.67 -1.84
C PRO A 231 12.68 -16.99 -3.20
N SER A 232 11.56 -17.17 -3.89
CA SER A 232 11.30 -16.54 -5.18
C SER A 232 10.98 -15.05 -5.10
N ILE A 233 10.81 -14.49 -3.90
CA ILE A 233 10.66 -13.05 -3.73
C ILE A 233 11.98 -12.37 -4.04
N ILE A 234 11.97 -11.56 -5.09
CA ILE A 234 13.10 -10.73 -5.52
C ILE A 234 12.61 -9.30 -5.64
N ARG A 235 12.59 -8.60 -4.50
CA ARG A 235 12.20 -7.20 -4.45
C ARG A 235 13.37 -6.28 -4.18
N GLY A 236 13.19 -4.99 -4.52
CA GLY A 236 14.15 -3.96 -4.18
C GLY A 236 15.55 -4.27 -4.68
N LEU A 237 15.67 -4.58 -5.96
CA LEU A 237 16.88 -5.14 -6.60
C LEU A 237 18.18 -4.42 -6.24
N GLU A 238 18.08 -3.17 -5.79
CA GLU A 238 19.24 -2.31 -5.67
C GLU A 238 19.55 -1.83 -4.25
N TYR A 239 18.64 -1.91 -3.29
CA TYR A 239 18.90 -1.34 -1.95
C TYR A 239 18.59 -2.25 -0.75
N TYR A 240 17.89 -3.38 -0.92
CA TYR A 240 17.67 -4.30 0.20
C TYR A 240 18.92 -5.11 0.53
N THR A 241 19.18 -5.26 1.84
CA THR A 241 20.40 -5.87 2.40
C THR A 241 20.13 -7.09 3.30
N GLY A 242 18.89 -7.32 3.69
CA GLY A 242 18.48 -8.39 4.62
C GLY A 242 17.11 -8.96 4.30
N PRO A 243 16.24 -9.14 5.31
CA PRO A 243 14.88 -9.63 5.09
C PRO A 243 14.12 -8.78 4.08
N ILE A 244 13.37 -9.46 3.22
CA ILE A 244 12.44 -8.87 2.26
C ILE A 244 11.09 -9.54 2.43
N PHE A 245 10.01 -8.78 2.30
CA PHE A 245 8.66 -9.31 2.48
C PHE A 245 7.67 -8.68 1.51
N GLU A 246 6.62 -9.42 1.20
CA GLU A 246 5.62 -9.08 0.23
C GLU A 246 4.24 -9.56 0.67
N VAL A 247 3.23 -8.72 0.49
CA VAL A 247 1.84 -9.04 0.83
C VAL A 247 1.06 -9.35 -0.43
N ASN A 248 0.67 -10.61 -0.58
CA ASN A 248 -0.07 -11.11 -1.73
C ASN A 248 -1.50 -11.45 -1.35
N LEU A 249 -2.45 -11.15 -2.25
CA LEU A 249 -3.85 -11.54 -2.08
C LEU A 249 -4.05 -13.03 -2.38
N ASN A 250 -4.94 -13.66 -1.64
CA ASN A 250 -5.34 -15.06 -1.81
C ASN A 250 -6.66 -15.22 -2.59
N PHE A 251 -7.16 -14.15 -3.20
CA PHE A 251 -8.37 -14.16 -4.04
C PHE A 251 -8.12 -13.48 -5.38
N ASP A 252 -8.94 -13.85 -6.36
CA ASP A 252 -8.84 -13.35 -7.72
C ASP A 252 -9.28 -11.89 -7.83
N VAL A 253 -8.49 -11.10 -8.53
CA VAL A 253 -8.82 -9.72 -8.89
C VAL A 253 -9.17 -9.68 -10.38
N LYS A 254 -10.28 -9.01 -10.73
CA LYS A 254 -10.75 -8.89 -12.11
C LYS A 254 -10.55 -7.49 -12.66
N ASN A 255 -10.28 -7.41 -13.96
CA ASN A 255 -10.25 -6.15 -14.68
C ASN A 255 -11.68 -5.66 -15.02
N SER A 256 -11.79 -4.48 -15.65
CA SER A 256 -13.08 -3.91 -16.07
C SER A 256 -13.88 -4.77 -17.06
N LYS A 257 -13.24 -5.79 -17.67
CA LYS A 257 -13.87 -6.76 -18.56
C LYS A 257 -14.27 -8.05 -17.84
N GLY A 258 -14.14 -8.13 -16.52
CA GLY A 258 -14.47 -9.33 -15.73
C GLY A 258 -13.44 -10.46 -15.81
N GLN A 259 -12.29 -10.24 -16.46
CA GLN A 259 -11.25 -11.25 -16.60
C GLN A 259 -10.31 -11.21 -15.38
N VAL A 260 -9.99 -12.39 -14.85
CA VAL A 260 -8.98 -12.52 -13.78
C VAL A 260 -7.64 -12.02 -14.31
N VAL A 261 -6.98 -11.18 -13.51
CA VAL A 261 -5.68 -10.61 -13.84
C VAL A 261 -4.66 -10.98 -12.77
N GLN A 262 -3.40 -11.11 -13.17
CA GLN A 262 -2.30 -11.22 -12.22
C GLN A 262 -2.12 -9.87 -11.51
N PHE A 263 -2.68 -9.76 -10.31
CA PHE A 263 -2.70 -8.48 -9.59
C PHE A 263 -1.34 -8.14 -8.97
N GLY A 264 -0.60 -9.15 -8.49
CA GLY A 264 0.64 -9.00 -7.74
C GLY A 264 0.40 -8.51 -6.31
N SER A 265 1.46 -8.08 -5.64
CA SER A 265 1.39 -7.67 -4.24
C SER A 265 0.69 -6.34 -4.03
N ILE A 266 0.02 -6.19 -2.89
CA ILE A 266 -0.59 -4.93 -2.42
C ILE A 266 0.36 -4.10 -1.56
N GLY A 267 1.40 -4.73 -1.03
CA GLY A 267 2.43 -4.09 -0.23
C GLY A 267 3.70 -4.91 -0.20
N GLY A 268 4.75 -4.34 0.32
CA GLY A 268 6.01 -5.03 0.52
C GLY A 268 7.11 -4.11 1.01
N GLY A 269 8.16 -4.72 1.53
CA GLY A 269 9.26 -4.00 2.14
C GLY A 269 10.48 -4.86 2.37
N GLY A 270 11.35 -4.38 3.22
CA GLY A 270 12.55 -5.08 3.62
C GLY A 270 13.58 -4.19 4.28
N ARG A 271 14.71 -4.79 4.65
CA ARG A 271 15.85 -4.12 5.27
C ARG A 271 16.75 -3.46 4.24
N TYR A 272 17.13 -2.21 4.49
CA TYR A 272 17.91 -1.38 3.57
C TYR A 272 19.02 -0.59 4.31
N ASP A 273 19.97 -1.31 4.89
CA ASP A 273 20.97 -0.77 5.80
C ASP A 273 21.89 0.28 5.15
N ASP A 274 22.16 0.18 3.84
CA ASP A 274 23.07 1.06 3.13
C ASP A 274 22.43 2.35 2.57
N LEU A 275 21.10 2.45 2.58
CA LEU A 275 20.42 3.54 1.86
C LEU A 275 20.68 4.91 2.49
N VAL A 276 20.71 4.99 3.81
CA VAL A 276 20.95 6.26 4.53
C VAL A 276 22.38 6.76 4.26
N SER A 277 23.36 5.85 4.21
CA SER A 277 24.76 6.19 3.95
C SER A 277 25.01 6.77 2.55
N ASN A 278 24.12 6.46 1.59
CA ASN A 278 24.21 7.04 0.25
C ASN A 278 23.97 8.57 0.22
N PHE A 279 23.33 9.11 1.26
CA PHE A 279 23.02 10.55 1.38
C PHE A 279 23.86 11.28 2.43
N GLY A 280 24.75 10.58 3.12
CA GLY A 280 25.65 11.16 4.13
C GLY A 280 26.58 10.11 4.73
N ASN A 281 27.65 10.53 5.41
CA ASN A 281 28.60 9.62 6.05
C ASN A 281 28.04 9.05 7.37
N VAL A 282 26.89 8.39 7.29
CA VAL A 282 26.17 7.85 8.44
C VAL A 282 25.80 6.40 8.17
N ASP A 283 26.38 5.47 8.95
CA ASP A 283 25.94 4.07 8.97
C ASP A 283 24.68 3.97 9.86
N SER A 284 23.53 3.74 9.23
CA SER A 284 22.26 3.65 9.94
C SER A 284 21.39 2.54 9.32
N PRO A 285 21.39 1.37 9.96
CA PRO A 285 20.57 0.25 9.50
C PRO A 285 19.08 0.63 9.55
N ALA A 286 18.35 0.20 8.53
CA ALA A 286 16.96 0.56 8.37
C ALA A 286 16.13 -0.58 7.77
N THR A 287 14.84 -0.57 8.11
CA THR A 287 13.86 -1.48 7.52
C THR A 287 12.54 -0.74 7.36
N GLY A 288 11.77 -1.06 6.33
CA GLY A 288 10.50 -0.39 6.06
C GLY A 288 9.54 -1.24 5.26
N ILE A 289 8.27 -0.85 5.27
CA ILE A 289 7.22 -1.45 4.47
C ILE A 289 6.36 -0.37 3.82
N SER A 290 5.92 -0.66 2.59
CA SER A 290 5.02 0.19 1.82
C SER A 290 3.74 -0.55 1.46
N ILE A 291 2.60 0.14 1.56
CA ILE A 291 1.30 -0.32 1.06
C ILE A 291 0.86 0.63 -0.05
N GLY A 292 0.54 0.07 -1.23
CA GLY A 292 -0.11 0.83 -2.29
C GLY A 292 -1.59 0.99 -1.98
N ILE A 293 -2.00 2.19 -1.55
CA ILE A 293 -3.38 2.44 -1.11
C ILE A 293 -4.38 2.22 -2.25
N ASP A 294 -4.09 2.73 -3.43
CA ASP A 294 -4.96 2.52 -4.60
C ASP A 294 -5.11 1.04 -4.96
N ARG A 295 -4.05 0.25 -4.79
CA ARG A 295 -4.10 -1.21 -4.98
C ARG A 295 -4.95 -1.89 -3.91
N LEU A 296 -4.79 -1.49 -2.65
CA LEU A 296 -5.58 -2.00 -1.54
C LEU A 296 -7.05 -1.68 -1.75
N VAL A 297 -7.40 -0.42 -2.06
CA VAL A 297 -8.77 0.00 -2.34
C VAL A 297 -9.36 -0.79 -3.52
N PHE A 298 -8.61 -0.91 -4.62
CA PHE A 298 -9.05 -1.69 -5.77
C PHE A 298 -9.34 -3.16 -5.41
N ALA A 299 -8.48 -3.78 -4.60
CA ALA A 299 -8.67 -5.15 -4.12
C ALA A 299 -9.91 -5.29 -3.20
N LEU A 300 -10.10 -4.35 -2.28
CA LEU A 300 -11.27 -4.30 -1.40
C LEU A 300 -12.57 -4.17 -2.18
N MET A 301 -12.61 -3.36 -3.24
CA MET A 301 -13.77 -3.22 -4.13
C MET A 301 -14.13 -4.52 -4.88
N GLN A 302 -13.17 -5.44 -5.06
CA GLN A 302 -13.43 -6.76 -5.68
C GLN A 302 -14.05 -7.75 -4.69
N LYS A 303 -13.85 -7.53 -3.41
CA LYS A 303 -14.40 -8.34 -2.35
C LYS A 303 -15.79 -7.80 -2.01
N ASN A 304 -16.81 -8.26 -2.68
CA ASN A 304 -18.23 -7.85 -2.75
C ASN A 304 -18.92 -7.27 -1.47
N ASP A 305 -18.20 -7.16 -0.36
CA ASP A 305 -18.69 -6.66 0.92
C ASP A 305 -18.42 -5.16 1.13
N PHE A 306 -17.73 -4.51 0.19
CA PHE A 306 -17.43 -3.08 0.30
C PHE A 306 -18.48 -2.26 -0.42
N ASP A 307 -19.58 -1.97 0.27
CA ASP A 307 -20.55 -0.98 -0.19
C ASP A 307 -19.97 0.43 0.00
N LEU A 308 -19.20 0.87 -1.00
CA LEU A 308 -18.65 2.23 -1.05
C LEU A 308 -19.75 3.27 -1.37
N LYS A 309 -20.99 3.04 -0.93
CA LYS A 309 -22.00 4.10 -1.03
C LYS A 309 -21.48 5.30 -0.25
N PRO A 310 -21.33 6.44 -0.90
CA PRO A 310 -20.96 7.65 -0.17
C PRO A 310 -22.04 7.88 0.89
N THR A 311 -21.61 8.08 2.13
CA THR A 311 -22.47 8.47 3.23
C THR A 311 -23.16 9.78 2.83
N ARG A 312 -24.41 9.68 2.41
CA ARG A 312 -25.19 10.87 2.06
C ARG A 312 -25.65 11.55 3.35
N PRO A 313 -25.60 12.89 3.43
CA PRO A 313 -25.98 13.59 4.65
C PRO A 313 -27.49 13.54 4.88
N VAL A 314 -27.88 13.41 6.13
CA VAL A 314 -29.24 13.71 6.59
C VAL A 314 -29.44 15.22 6.51
N VAL A 315 -30.50 15.68 5.87
CA VAL A 315 -30.79 17.10 5.71
C VAL A 315 -31.80 17.57 6.76
N ILE A 316 -31.41 18.60 7.52
CA ILE A 316 -32.31 19.31 8.43
C ILE A 316 -32.93 20.48 7.65
N CYS A 317 -34.25 20.43 7.45
CA CYS A 317 -34.97 21.49 6.79
C CYS A 317 -35.14 22.70 7.71
N VAL A 318 -35.06 23.88 7.14
CA VAL A 318 -35.21 25.17 7.86
C VAL A 318 -36.59 25.78 7.62
N PHE A 319 -37.16 26.38 8.66
CA PHE A 319 -38.46 27.04 8.62
C PHE A 319 -38.31 28.51 9.03
N GLU A 320 -39.12 29.35 8.42
CA GLU A 320 -39.19 30.76 8.78
C GLU A 320 -39.65 30.92 10.24
N GLY A 321 -38.99 31.83 10.98
CA GLY A 321 -39.33 32.09 12.38
C GLY A 321 -38.57 31.19 13.40
N VAL A 322 -37.99 30.09 12.99
CA VAL A 322 -37.22 29.21 13.89
C VAL A 322 -35.75 29.67 13.97
N GLU A 323 -35.28 29.83 15.21
CA GLU A 323 -33.89 30.26 15.42
C GLU A 323 -32.89 29.18 14.98
N ILE A 324 -31.85 29.60 14.29
CA ILE A 324 -30.77 28.72 13.78
C ILE A 324 -30.13 27.83 14.88
N LYS A 325 -30.10 28.32 16.14
CA LYS A 325 -29.55 27.57 17.27
C LYS A 325 -30.26 26.23 17.50
N GLU A 326 -31.54 26.12 17.19
CA GLU A 326 -32.31 24.88 17.37
C GLU A 326 -31.84 23.81 16.37
N TYR A 327 -31.63 24.19 15.12
CA TYR A 327 -31.07 23.28 14.09
C TYR A 327 -29.62 22.88 14.40
N ILE A 328 -28.80 23.80 14.93
CA ILE A 328 -27.43 23.52 15.35
C ILE A 328 -27.38 22.49 16.49
N LYS A 329 -28.34 22.49 17.41
CA LYS A 329 -28.45 21.49 18.48
C LYS A 329 -28.64 20.09 17.87
N LEU A 330 -29.60 19.93 16.95
CA LEU A 330 -29.83 18.67 16.26
C LEU A 330 -28.61 18.23 15.45
N LEU A 331 -28.00 19.17 14.71
CA LEU A 331 -26.80 18.88 13.92
C LEU A 331 -25.64 18.34 14.78
N LYS A 332 -25.43 18.96 15.98
CA LYS A 332 -24.41 18.50 16.92
C LYS A 332 -24.69 17.08 17.42
N ILE A 333 -25.93 16.77 17.79
CA ILE A 333 -26.35 15.44 18.27
C ILE A 333 -26.06 14.40 17.19
N LEU A 334 -26.43 14.65 15.91
CA LEU A 334 -26.19 13.74 14.80
C LEU A 334 -24.69 13.52 14.56
N ARG A 335 -23.89 14.58 14.54
CA ARG A 335 -22.47 14.52 14.26
C ARG A 335 -21.65 13.86 15.36
N LEU A 336 -22.05 14.03 16.64
CA LEU A 336 -21.45 13.30 17.77
C LEU A 336 -21.58 11.78 17.64
N GLU A 337 -22.64 11.32 16.98
CA GLU A 337 -22.89 9.91 16.68
C GLU A 337 -22.36 9.47 15.30
N ASN A 338 -21.47 10.26 14.71
CA ASN A 338 -20.88 10.03 13.38
C ASN A 338 -21.91 9.92 12.24
N ILE A 339 -23.09 10.52 12.38
CA ILE A 339 -24.08 10.60 11.33
C ILE A 339 -23.77 11.83 10.46
N SER A 340 -23.45 11.57 9.18
CA SER A 340 -23.28 12.64 8.20
C SER A 340 -24.58 13.46 8.10
N SER A 341 -24.51 14.77 8.35
CA SER A 341 -25.70 15.62 8.44
C SER A 341 -25.38 17.08 8.14
N GLU A 342 -26.36 17.77 7.60
CA GLU A 342 -26.29 19.18 7.30
C GLU A 342 -27.63 19.90 7.52
N ILE A 343 -27.55 21.18 7.81
CA ILE A 343 -28.70 22.09 7.75
C ILE A 343 -28.81 22.55 6.30
N TYR A 344 -30.03 22.58 5.74
CA TYR A 344 -30.20 23.06 4.37
C TYR A 344 -29.48 24.40 4.16
N PRO A 345 -28.54 24.47 3.22
CA PRO A 345 -27.62 25.60 3.14
C PRO A 345 -28.16 26.81 2.33
N GLY A 346 -29.36 26.65 1.74
CA GLY A 346 -29.90 27.65 0.83
C GLY A 346 -31.08 28.41 1.41
N GLU A 347 -31.57 29.37 0.65
CA GLU A 347 -32.83 30.08 0.91
C GLU A 347 -33.95 29.48 0.05
N GLY A 348 -35.09 29.23 0.63
CA GLY A 348 -36.25 28.77 -0.13
C GLY A 348 -37.30 28.02 0.66
N LYS A 349 -38.46 27.94 0.08
CA LYS A 349 -39.62 27.20 0.62
C LYS A 349 -39.28 25.70 0.70
N LEU A 350 -40.01 25.00 1.54
CA LEU A 350 -39.83 23.57 1.79
C LEU A 350 -39.68 22.70 0.52
N LYS A 351 -40.40 23.04 -0.55
CA LYS A 351 -40.29 22.32 -1.83
C LYS A 351 -38.86 22.32 -2.39
N LYS A 352 -38.16 23.49 -2.36
CA LYS A 352 -36.76 23.55 -2.82
C LYS A 352 -35.79 22.75 -1.93
N GLN A 353 -36.06 22.74 -0.63
CA GLN A 353 -35.25 21.96 0.32
C GLN A 353 -35.40 20.44 0.07
N MET A 354 -36.64 20.02 -0.22
CA MET A 354 -36.91 18.61 -0.60
C MET A 354 -36.28 18.24 -1.94
N GLU A 355 -36.34 19.12 -2.94
CA GLU A 355 -35.67 18.92 -4.23
C GLU A 355 -34.15 18.79 -4.06
N TYR A 356 -33.56 19.62 -3.19
CA TYR A 356 -32.14 19.54 -2.84
C TYR A 356 -31.80 18.21 -2.17
N ALA A 357 -32.52 17.82 -1.11
CA ALA A 357 -32.27 16.58 -0.38
C ALA A 357 -32.37 15.34 -1.29
N ASN A 358 -33.37 15.32 -2.20
CA ASN A 358 -33.49 14.27 -3.21
C ASN A 358 -32.32 14.26 -4.20
N LYS A 359 -31.88 15.44 -4.67
CA LYS A 359 -30.78 15.57 -5.63
C LYS A 359 -29.43 15.07 -5.08
N ILE A 360 -29.20 15.31 -3.78
CA ILE A 360 -28.00 14.80 -3.11
C ILE A 360 -28.17 13.35 -2.61
N GLU A 361 -29.32 12.72 -2.90
CA GLU A 361 -29.65 11.36 -2.46
C GLU A 361 -29.62 11.17 -0.94
N SER A 362 -30.05 12.19 -0.19
CA SER A 362 -30.16 12.09 1.26
C SER A 362 -31.02 10.90 1.68
N PRO A 363 -30.63 10.11 2.68
CA PRO A 363 -31.45 8.97 3.15
C PRO A 363 -32.76 9.43 3.78
N CYS A 364 -32.75 10.56 4.47
CA CYS A 364 -33.92 11.13 5.10
C CYS A 364 -33.77 12.64 5.32
N VAL A 365 -34.90 13.31 5.54
CA VAL A 365 -34.95 14.71 5.96
C VAL A 365 -35.61 14.84 7.32
N ILE A 366 -35.18 15.83 8.08
CA ILE A 366 -35.71 16.20 9.38
C ILE A 366 -36.44 17.52 9.24
N PHE A 367 -37.73 17.53 9.63
CA PHE A 367 -38.50 18.75 9.81
C PHE A 367 -38.55 19.09 11.30
N TYR A 368 -38.16 20.29 11.64
CA TYR A 368 -38.10 20.75 13.03
C TYR A 368 -38.55 22.22 13.09
N GLY A 369 -39.86 22.38 13.03
CA GLY A 369 -40.54 23.69 13.13
C GLY A 369 -40.99 24.00 14.56
N ASP A 370 -41.70 25.10 14.75
CA ASP A 370 -42.15 25.59 16.08
C ASP A 370 -43.01 24.55 16.82
N ASP A 371 -43.85 23.79 16.11
CA ASP A 371 -44.73 22.80 16.71
C ASP A 371 -43.93 21.58 17.18
N GLU A 372 -42.95 21.14 16.42
CA GLU A 372 -42.03 20.04 16.76
C GLU A 372 -41.18 20.43 17.95
N ILE A 373 -40.67 21.67 17.97
CA ILE A 373 -39.83 22.18 19.08
C ILE A 373 -40.62 22.15 20.40
N LYS A 374 -41.89 22.63 20.41
CA LYS A 374 -42.74 22.65 21.59
C LYS A 374 -42.99 21.28 22.17
N LYS A 375 -43.02 20.24 21.30
CA LYS A 375 -43.28 18.85 21.67
C LYS A 375 -42.01 18.04 21.95
N ALA A 376 -40.84 18.62 21.77
CA ALA A 376 -39.55 17.94 21.79
C ALA A 376 -39.49 16.74 20.82
N GLU A 377 -40.15 16.86 19.67
CA GLU A 377 -40.20 15.86 18.63
C GLU A 377 -39.67 16.41 17.32
N VAL A 378 -39.26 15.53 16.41
CA VAL A 378 -38.95 15.88 15.01
C VAL A 378 -39.82 15.07 14.09
N LYS A 379 -40.18 15.60 12.93
CA LYS A 379 -40.81 14.82 11.89
C LYS A 379 -39.72 14.33 10.94
N LEU A 380 -39.56 13.03 10.85
CA LEU A 380 -38.59 12.34 10.02
C LEU A 380 -39.25 11.78 8.77
N LYS A 381 -38.70 12.10 7.60
CA LYS A 381 -39.16 11.56 6.33
C LYS A 381 -38.06 10.74 5.66
N ASN A 382 -38.33 9.46 5.43
CA ASN A 382 -37.50 8.58 4.63
C ASN A 382 -37.68 8.93 3.15
N LEU A 383 -36.61 9.36 2.47
CA LEU A 383 -36.70 9.77 1.06
C LEU A 383 -36.78 8.60 0.09
N LYS A 384 -36.36 7.39 0.50
CA LYS A 384 -36.43 6.20 -0.32
C LYS A 384 -37.85 5.61 -0.38
N THR A 385 -38.56 5.62 0.76
CA THR A 385 -39.94 5.02 0.86
C THR A 385 -41.04 6.07 0.83
N GLY A 386 -40.71 7.35 1.10
CA GLY A 386 -41.67 8.42 1.29
C GLY A 386 -42.37 8.41 2.65
N ALA A 387 -42.12 7.43 3.52
CA ALA A 387 -42.74 7.32 4.83
C ALA A 387 -42.33 8.46 5.75
N GLU A 388 -43.28 9.01 6.51
CA GLU A 388 -43.10 10.03 7.51
C GLU A 388 -43.45 9.51 8.90
N SER A 389 -42.66 9.90 9.92
CA SER A 389 -42.90 9.55 11.31
C SER A 389 -42.54 10.69 12.23
N SER A 390 -43.28 10.85 13.33
CA SER A 390 -42.91 11.74 14.43
C SER A 390 -42.05 10.96 15.43
N VAL A 391 -40.90 11.50 15.77
CA VAL A 391 -39.89 10.85 16.60
C VAL A 391 -39.45 11.81 17.71
N LYS A 392 -39.38 11.35 18.95
CA LYS A 392 -38.79 12.14 20.04
C LYS A 392 -37.32 12.40 19.75
N VAL A 393 -36.86 13.60 20.06
CA VAL A 393 -35.45 13.99 19.85
C VAL A 393 -34.49 13.00 20.50
N GLU A 394 -34.85 12.45 21.68
CA GLU A 394 -34.05 11.43 22.40
C GLU A 394 -33.89 10.11 21.62
N SER A 395 -34.86 9.76 20.79
CA SER A 395 -34.87 8.52 20.00
C SER A 395 -34.41 8.72 18.56
N LEU A 396 -34.16 9.96 18.16
CA LEU A 396 -33.84 10.35 16.77
C LEU A 396 -32.67 9.56 16.18
N ILE A 397 -31.60 9.40 16.96
CA ILE A 397 -30.37 8.69 16.53
C ILE A 397 -30.68 7.26 16.14
N ASN A 398 -31.45 6.54 16.98
CA ASN A 398 -31.81 5.14 16.75
C ASN A 398 -32.67 4.98 15.48
N GLU A 399 -33.59 5.91 15.25
CA GLU A 399 -34.45 5.87 14.06
C GLU A 399 -33.67 6.19 12.79
N ILE A 400 -32.77 7.17 12.82
CA ILE A 400 -31.92 7.47 11.67
C ILE A 400 -30.98 6.32 11.36
N LYS A 401 -30.34 5.69 12.36
CA LYS A 401 -29.46 4.53 12.16
C LYS A 401 -30.14 3.32 11.48
N LYS A 402 -31.47 3.26 11.47
CA LYS A 402 -32.23 2.25 10.71
C LYS A 402 -32.41 2.62 9.24
N LEU A 403 -32.18 3.87 8.87
CA LEU A 403 -32.42 4.42 7.52
C LEU A 403 -31.16 4.60 6.67
N ILE A 404 -29.98 4.61 7.31
CA ILE A 404 -28.67 4.88 6.70
C ILE A 404 -27.86 3.61 6.50
#